data_833e6de745c7e592da2729c332074c94
#
_entry.id   833e6de745c7e592da2729c332074c94
#
_cell.length_a   1.000
_cell.length_b   1.000
_cell.length_c   1.000
_cell.angle_alpha   90.00
_cell.angle_beta   90.00
_cell.angle_gamma   90.00
#
_symmetry.space_group_name_H-M   'P 1'
#
loop_
_entity.id
_entity.type
_entity.pdbx_description
1 polymer ?
#
loop_
_entity_poly.entity_id
_entity_poly.type
_entity_poly.pdbx_seq_one_letter_code
_entity_poly.pdbx_strand_id
1 'polypeptide(L)'
;MMTKSVFHDLFPAGEAAELEMRAKLLSGINKWLSKSALTQIEAARRLGITQARVSEIKNGKINRFSLSMLVRLAGRAGLRPDIRFQKAA
;
A
#
# COMPACT_ATOMS: atom_id res chain seq x y z
N MET A 1 5.34 19.32 7.26
CA MET A 1 5.66 19.60 6.69
C MET A 1 6.43 19.27 5.53
N MET A 2 7.39 18.82 5.63
CA MET A 2 8.29 18.64 4.61
C MET A 2 8.01 17.52 3.68
N THR A 3 7.34 16.48 4.12
CA THR A 3 7.18 15.28 3.34
C THR A 3 6.51 15.50 2.00
N LYS A 4 5.41 16.23 2.03
CA LYS A 4 4.69 16.48 0.80
C LYS A 4 5.48 17.34 -0.16
N SER A 5 6.13 18.35 0.36
CA SER A 5 6.98 19.21 -0.43
C SER A 5 8.11 18.45 -1.08
N VAL A 6 8.72 17.54 -0.34
CA VAL A 6 9.84 16.76 -0.87
C VAL A 6 9.37 15.90 -2.03
N PHE A 7 8.22 15.25 -1.91
CA PHE A 7 7.70 14.46 -3.01
C PHE A 7 7.49 15.30 -4.26
N HIS A 8 6.87 16.45 -4.11
CA HIS A 8 6.56 17.30 -5.26
C HIS A 8 7.81 17.93 -5.87
N ASP A 9 8.86 18.09 -5.07
CA ASP A 9 10.12 18.60 -5.59
C ASP A 9 10.91 17.55 -6.34
N LEU A 10 10.81 16.29 -5.94
CA LEU A 10 11.60 15.21 -6.53
C LEU A 10 10.91 14.48 -7.67
N PHE A 11 9.58 14.54 -7.74
CA PHE A 11 8.81 13.79 -8.72
C PHE A 11 7.82 14.68 -9.43
N PRO A 12 7.55 14.41 -10.73
CA PRO A 12 6.42 15.06 -11.40
C PRO A 12 5.13 14.80 -10.63
N ALA A 13 4.18 15.70 -10.78
CA ALA A 13 2.94 15.67 -10.00
C ALA A 13 2.21 14.32 -10.08
N GLY A 14 2.16 13.72 -11.27
CA GLY A 14 1.47 12.44 -11.44
C GLY A 14 2.15 11.31 -10.67
N GLU A 15 3.46 11.24 -10.77
CA GLU A 15 4.22 10.21 -10.09
C GLU A 15 4.20 10.39 -8.58
N ALA A 16 4.21 11.64 -8.12
CA ALA A 16 4.11 11.90 -6.68
C ALA A 16 2.75 11.44 -6.14
N ALA A 17 1.68 11.70 -6.87
CA ALA A 17 0.34 11.28 -6.48
C ALA A 17 0.25 9.76 -6.41
N GLU A 18 0.79 9.07 -7.41
CA GLU A 18 0.76 7.62 -7.42
C GLU A 18 1.55 7.03 -6.25
N LEU A 19 2.71 7.59 -5.97
CA LEU A 19 3.54 7.12 -4.88
C LEU A 19 2.84 7.30 -3.54
N GLU A 20 2.19 8.44 -3.35
CA GLU A 20 1.42 8.68 -2.13
C GLU A 20 0.29 7.68 -1.97
N MET A 21 -0.41 7.37 -3.04
CA MET A 21 -1.51 6.41 -2.99
C MET A 21 -1.00 5.00 -2.70
N ARG A 22 0.12 4.62 -3.31
CA ARG A 22 0.73 3.33 -3.01
C ARG A 22 1.13 3.24 -1.54
N ALA A 23 1.71 4.31 -1.02
CA ALA A 23 2.13 4.33 0.38
C ALA A 23 0.93 4.16 1.32
N LYS A 24 -0.16 4.82 1.02
CA LYS A 24 -1.36 4.71 1.86
C LYS A 24 -1.96 3.31 1.81
N LEU A 25 -2.03 2.72 0.61
CA LEU A 25 -2.55 1.37 0.47
C LEU A 25 -1.67 0.36 1.19
N LEU A 26 -0.37 0.46 0.99
CA LEU A 26 0.56 -0.46 1.63
C LEU A 26 0.48 -0.35 3.14
N SER A 27 0.40 0.87 3.66
CA SER A 27 0.26 1.11 5.08
C SER A 27 -1.03 0.50 5.63
N GLY A 28 -2.13 0.65 4.91
CA GLY A 28 -3.41 0.07 5.34
C GLY A 28 -3.39 -1.44 5.37
N ILE A 29 -2.79 -2.06 4.35
CA ILE A 29 -2.67 -3.50 4.30
C ILE A 29 -1.77 -3.99 5.43
N ASN A 30 -0.67 -3.30 5.68
CA ASN A 30 0.26 -3.66 6.73
C ASN A 30 -0.41 -3.57 8.12
N LYS A 31 -1.20 -2.55 8.33
CA LYS A 31 -1.95 -2.40 9.56
C LYS A 31 -2.95 -3.55 9.74
N TRP A 32 -3.63 -3.93 8.66
CA TRP A 32 -4.53 -5.06 8.68
C TRP A 32 -3.78 -6.34 9.06
N LEU A 33 -2.62 -6.56 8.45
CA LEU A 33 -1.78 -7.73 8.77
C LEU A 33 -1.43 -7.77 10.25
N SER A 34 -1.02 -6.64 10.82
CA SER A 34 -0.64 -6.57 12.22
C SER A 34 -1.76 -6.94 13.15
N LYS A 35 -2.99 -6.57 12.78
CA LYS A 35 -4.14 -6.80 13.64
C LYS A 35 -4.83 -8.12 13.40
N SER A 36 -4.53 -8.78 12.30
CA SER A 36 -5.27 -9.97 11.88
C SER A 36 -4.92 -11.22 12.68
N ALA A 37 -3.77 -11.25 13.33
CA ALA A 37 -3.26 -12.41 14.03
C ALA A 37 -3.03 -13.62 13.13
N LEU A 38 -3.00 -13.40 11.81
CA LEU A 38 -2.70 -14.47 10.86
C LEU A 38 -1.22 -14.78 10.84
N THR A 39 -0.87 -16.04 10.67
CA THR A 39 0.51 -16.41 10.37
C THR A 39 0.84 -15.94 8.96
N GLN A 40 2.14 -15.92 8.63
CA GLN A 40 2.56 -15.56 7.29
C GLN A 40 1.97 -16.49 6.24
N ILE A 41 1.89 -17.78 6.55
CA ILE A 41 1.30 -18.74 5.63
C ILE A 41 -0.18 -18.43 5.40
N GLU A 42 -0.90 -18.17 6.49
CA GLU A 42 -2.33 -17.86 6.41
C GLU A 42 -2.56 -16.56 5.65
N ALA A 43 -1.75 -15.55 5.92
CA ALA A 43 -1.86 -14.27 5.24
C ALA A 43 -1.58 -14.41 3.75
N ALA A 44 -0.55 -15.19 3.41
CA ALA A 44 -0.22 -15.43 2.00
C ALA A 44 -1.39 -16.09 1.28
N ARG A 45 -2.00 -17.07 1.94
CA ARG A 45 -3.14 -17.78 1.37
C ARG A 45 -4.34 -16.84 1.20
N ARG A 46 -4.61 -16.05 2.22
CA ARG A 46 -5.72 -15.10 2.20
C ARG A 46 -5.55 -14.06 1.08
N LEU A 47 -4.34 -13.57 0.92
CA LEU A 47 -4.05 -12.53 -0.07
C LEU A 47 -3.73 -13.09 -1.45
N GLY A 48 -3.57 -14.41 -1.56
CA GLY A 48 -3.26 -15.04 -2.84
C GLY A 48 -1.86 -14.69 -3.34
N ILE A 49 -0.90 -14.56 -2.44
CA ILE A 49 0.48 -14.23 -2.77
C ILE A 49 1.41 -15.18 -2.03
N THR A 50 2.70 -15.09 -2.32
CA THR A 50 3.70 -15.91 -1.65
C THR A 50 4.02 -15.35 -0.27
N GLN A 51 4.62 -16.18 0.57
CA GLN A 51 5.08 -15.71 1.88
C GLN A 51 6.15 -14.63 1.74
N ALA A 52 7.00 -14.76 0.72
CA ALA A 52 8.00 -13.72 0.45
C ALA A 52 7.35 -12.37 0.21
N ARG A 53 6.22 -12.37 -0.51
CA ARG A 53 5.48 -11.13 -0.76
C ARG A 53 4.86 -10.59 0.53
N VAL A 54 4.37 -11.45 1.40
CA VAL A 54 3.85 -11.02 2.70
C VAL A 54 4.97 -10.34 3.49
N SER A 55 6.16 -10.91 3.46
CA SER A 55 7.32 -10.32 4.12
C SER A 55 7.64 -8.94 3.55
N GLU A 56 7.55 -8.79 2.23
CA GLU A 56 7.77 -7.49 1.59
C GLU A 56 6.75 -6.45 2.04
N ILE A 57 5.51 -6.84 2.22
CA ILE A 57 4.49 -5.94 2.76
C ILE A 57 4.87 -5.51 4.17
N LYS A 58 5.22 -6.46 5.01
CA LYS A 58 5.60 -6.18 6.39
C LYS A 58 6.79 -5.23 6.48
N ASN A 59 7.71 -5.35 5.55
CA ASN A 59 8.91 -4.53 5.54
C ASN A 59 8.74 -3.23 4.74
N GLY A 60 7.54 -2.95 4.27
CA GLY A 60 7.25 -1.69 3.59
C GLY A 60 7.95 -1.52 2.27
N LYS A 61 8.17 -2.62 1.55
CA LYS A 61 8.88 -2.58 0.26
C LYS A 61 7.98 -2.05 -0.85
N ILE A 62 7.71 -0.76 -0.81
CA ILE A 62 6.75 -0.13 -1.71
C ILE A 62 7.10 -0.32 -3.18
N ASN A 63 8.37 -0.42 -3.51
CA ASN A 63 8.81 -0.57 -4.89
C ASN A 63 8.49 -1.94 -5.48
N ARG A 64 8.08 -2.88 -4.65
CA ARG A 64 7.73 -4.22 -5.10
C ARG A 64 6.27 -4.36 -5.50
N PHE A 65 5.49 -3.31 -5.32
CA PHE A 65 4.04 -3.38 -5.54
C PHE A 65 3.57 -2.25 -6.43
N SER A 66 2.82 -2.60 -7.47
CA SER A 66 2.16 -1.59 -8.28
C SER A 66 0.91 -1.11 -7.56
N LEU A 67 0.39 0.02 -7.98
CA LEU A 67 -0.84 0.55 -7.41
C LEU A 67 -1.99 -0.45 -7.58
N SER A 68 -2.14 -1.01 -8.78
CA SER A 68 -3.23 -1.95 -9.03
C SER A 68 -3.10 -3.22 -8.18
N MET A 69 -1.87 -3.70 -7.97
CA MET A 69 -1.67 -4.86 -7.11
C MET A 69 -2.11 -4.55 -5.68
N LEU A 70 -1.76 -3.38 -5.18
CA LEU A 70 -2.12 -3.00 -3.81
C LEU A 70 -3.62 -2.86 -3.64
N VAL A 71 -4.31 -2.35 -4.65
CA VAL A 71 -5.76 -2.25 -4.61
C VAL A 71 -6.38 -3.66 -4.52
N ARG A 72 -5.87 -4.60 -5.32
CA ARG A 72 -6.37 -5.97 -5.29
C ARG A 72 -6.10 -6.63 -3.94
N LEU A 73 -4.90 -6.44 -3.41
CA LEU A 73 -4.56 -7.02 -2.11
C LEU A 73 -5.45 -6.47 -1.00
N ALA A 74 -5.71 -5.17 -1.04
CA ALA A 74 -6.63 -4.57 -0.07
C ALA A 74 -8.01 -5.21 -0.14
N GLY A 75 -8.51 -5.42 -1.36
CA GLY A 75 -9.80 -6.07 -1.55
C GLY A 75 -9.82 -7.49 -1.01
N ARG A 76 -8.74 -8.24 -1.25
CA ARG A 76 -8.63 -9.61 -0.75
C ARG A 76 -8.54 -9.66 0.77
N ALA A 77 -8.00 -8.62 1.37
CA ALA A 77 -7.96 -8.52 2.82
C ALA A 77 -9.32 -8.14 3.42
N GLY A 78 -10.30 -7.82 2.58
CA GLY A 78 -11.59 -7.37 3.05
C GLY A 78 -11.65 -5.88 3.32
N LEU A 79 -10.64 -5.15 2.90
CA LEU A 79 -10.62 -3.70 3.01
C LEU A 79 -11.29 -3.08 1.80
N ARG A 80 -11.78 -1.88 1.95
CA ARG A 80 -12.43 -1.17 0.84
C ARG A 80 -11.77 0.19 0.69
N PRO A 81 -10.72 0.25 -0.14
CA PRO A 81 -10.08 1.54 -0.37
C PRO A 81 -11.07 2.52 -0.99
N ASP A 82 -11.00 3.74 -0.56
CA ASP A 82 -11.87 4.78 -1.05
C ASP A 82 -11.03 5.87 -1.68
N ILE A 83 -11.56 6.48 -2.72
CA ILE A 83 -10.86 7.54 -3.42
C ILE A 83 -11.59 8.86 -3.18
N ARG A 84 -10.85 9.84 -2.71
CA ARG A 84 -11.38 11.18 -2.52
C ARG A 84 -10.50 12.17 -3.24
N PHE A 85 -11.14 13.06 -3.96
CA PHE A 85 -10.40 14.11 -4.65
C PHE A 85 -10.33 15.33 -3.76
N GLN A 86 -9.11 15.85 -3.65
CA GLN A 86 -8.88 17.09 -2.95
C GLN A 86 -8.31 18.11 -3.92
N LYS A 87 -8.62 19.37 -3.70
CA LYS A 87 -8.02 20.39 -4.51
C LYS A 87 -6.52 20.45 -4.23
N ALA A 88 -5.72 20.40 -5.27
CA ALA A 88 -4.29 20.58 -5.11
C ALA A 88 -4.02 22.05 -4.89
N ALA A 89 -3.19 22.36 -3.94
CA ALA A 89 -2.92 23.76 -3.58
C ALA A 89 -2.12 24.49 -4.63
#